data_4c628250698c6d809a55697c9fbbe1d8
#
_entry.id   4c628250698c6d809a55697c9fbbe1d8
#
_cell.length_a   1.000
_cell.length_b   1.000
_cell.length_c   1.000
_cell.angle_alpha   90.00
_cell.angle_beta   90.00
_cell.angle_gamma   90.00
#
_symmetry.space_group_name_H-M   'P 1'
#
loop_
_entity.id
_entity.type
_entity.pdbx_description
1 polymer ?
#
loop_
_entity_poly.entity_id
_entity_poly.type
_entity_poly.pdbx_seq_one_letter_code
_entity_poly.pdbx_strand_id
1 'polypeptide(L)'
;FSFLIHSPIIFLYNSLIIAATLSISCLFKRRSFFMVIISTIWLAIGVANGVILLERMTPFTVKDLSSITDAATILTNYFNRFQLSIIAGVLILLVITIVILWIKLPRKNMTGKFKQSVAMVALVIAVTFGATWGLIKTNVLATFFGNLAYAYQDYGAPYCFVNTWLNTGIHKPAGYSETAMKDILAKANIKDGKEALEVKNTDIGKKSPNIIFLQLESFTDPQLFNKIKLSTDAIPNFRNLMANYSSGYLTVPACGAGTANTEFEVMTGLSVKFFGPGEYPFKSVLRNTPAESIALDLKNRGYSTHAIHNHRALFYNRNEVFKNIGYDTFTSLEYMSDVPKTPKNWAKDKILTNQIMEALNSTESRDYIYTISVQGHGKYPTEQLVKNPKVTVTDAPSQDLKWKYEYYVNQLYEMDQFVKELTDTLSKLDEPTILVMYGDHIPALDITADSYDKDLYQTPYVIWSNFDMEKQDKDQHAYELTADVCDRVGIHEGTVFKYQQNTDHNDKSFLEGLNLLAYDMLYGDRYIYGGSKDAVKATKMKMGVKTVKIDKVVNVGGRYYIKGQNFTEYSKVTLNGEPLSTIYLGPTLLGLQEEVDPDKAKEMKVSQIDKSNKEIISTTE
;
A
#
# COMPACT_ATOMS: atom_id res chain seq x y z
N PHE A 1 30.85 -4.02 13.71
CA PHE A 1 32.27 -3.79 13.44
C PHE A 1 32.49 -3.33 11.99
N SER A 2 31.93 -3.99 10.98
CA SER A 2 32.06 -3.60 9.57
C SER A 2 31.70 -2.13 9.33
N PHE A 3 30.57 -1.65 9.81
CA PHE A 3 30.11 -0.28 9.66
C PHE A 3 31.05 0.78 10.29
N LEU A 4 31.65 0.46 11.46
CA LEU A 4 32.64 1.34 12.09
C LEU A 4 33.93 1.45 11.24
N ILE A 5 34.34 0.37 10.59
CA ILE A 5 35.58 0.33 9.79
C ILE A 5 35.38 1.04 8.45
N HIS A 6 34.25 0.78 7.76
CA HIS A 6 34.00 1.30 6.43
C HIS A 6 33.43 2.73 6.41
N SER A 7 32.71 3.13 7.48
CA SER A 7 32.04 4.44 7.56
C SER A 7 32.21 5.10 8.95
N PRO A 8 33.45 5.36 9.41
CA PRO A 8 33.71 5.81 10.78
C PRO A 8 33.05 7.16 11.12
N ILE A 9 33.01 8.10 10.18
CA ILE A 9 32.38 9.42 10.39
C ILE A 9 30.86 9.25 10.64
N ILE A 10 30.21 8.42 9.84
CA ILE A 10 28.78 8.16 9.95
C ILE A 10 28.46 7.38 11.22
N PHE A 11 29.32 6.43 11.60
CA PHE A 11 29.19 5.72 12.89
C PHE A 11 29.26 6.68 14.08
N LEU A 12 30.24 7.59 14.10
CA LEU A 12 30.37 8.60 15.16
C LEU A 12 29.16 9.56 15.18
N TYR A 13 28.67 9.95 14.02
CA TYR A 13 27.50 10.79 13.90
C TYR A 13 26.23 10.10 14.41
N ASN A 14 25.99 8.83 14.10
CA ASN A 14 24.88 8.05 14.66
C ASN A 14 25.01 7.90 16.18
N SER A 15 26.23 7.72 16.69
CA SER A 15 26.50 7.71 18.13
C SER A 15 26.18 9.06 18.79
N LEU A 16 26.43 10.17 18.08
CA LEU A 16 26.09 11.52 18.54
C LEU A 16 24.56 11.71 18.62
N ILE A 17 23.78 11.21 17.67
CA ILE A 17 22.30 11.23 17.72
C ILE A 17 21.81 10.51 18.97
N ILE A 18 22.31 9.31 19.24
CA ILE A 18 21.94 8.54 20.44
C ILE A 18 22.35 9.30 21.70
N ALA A 19 23.58 9.84 21.73
CA ALA A 19 24.09 10.65 22.86
C ALA A 19 23.25 11.90 23.10
N ALA A 20 22.77 12.58 22.05
CA ALA A 20 21.89 13.75 22.16
C ALA A 20 20.58 13.38 22.84
N THR A 21 19.94 12.27 22.44
CA THR A 21 18.72 11.79 23.11
C THR A 21 18.97 11.38 24.56
N LEU A 22 20.09 10.68 24.84
CA LEU A 22 20.47 10.28 26.18
C LEU A 22 20.78 11.49 27.09
N SER A 23 21.32 12.58 26.53
CA SER A 23 21.62 13.81 27.30
C SER A 23 20.36 14.40 27.93
N ILE A 24 19.18 14.22 27.32
CA ILE A 24 17.88 14.68 27.84
C ILE A 24 17.62 14.10 29.24
N SER A 25 18.13 12.90 29.54
CA SER A 25 18.01 12.28 30.87
C SER A 25 18.59 13.14 31.97
N CYS A 26 19.57 14.01 31.65
CA CYS A 26 20.21 14.92 32.62
C CYS A 26 19.26 16.02 33.12
N LEU A 27 18.12 16.25 32.49
CA LEU A 27 17.09 17.19 32.92
C LEU A 27 16.18 16.62 34.04
N PHE A 28 16.24 15.32 34.28
CA PHE A 28 15.36 14.63 35.22
C PHE A 28 16.08 14.26 36.54
N LYS A 29 15.34 14.30 37.66
CA LYS A 29 15.87 13.85 38.97
C LYS A 29 16.27 12.36 38.98
N ARG A 30 15.60 11.52 38.17
CA ARG A 30 15.90 10.08 38.01
C ARG A 30 16.71 9.82 36.74
N ARG A 31 17.87 10.44 36.60
CA ARG A 31 18.72 10.37 35.38
C ARG A 31 18.96 8.94 34.89
N SER A 32 19.38 8.06 35.81
CA SER A 32 19.68 6.66 35.48
C SER A 32 18.45 5.92 34.95
N PHE A 33 17.27 6.19 35.50
CA PHE A 33 16.03 5.62 34.98
C PHE A 33 15.76 6.07 33.53
N PHE A 34 15.80 7.37 33.25
CA PHE A 34 15.57 7.88 31.89
C PHE A 34 16.67 7.47 30.92
N MET A 35 17.93 7.33 31.35
CA MET A 35 18.99 6.76 30.52
C MET A 35 18.67 5.32 30.11
N VAL A 36 18.22 4.48 31.05
CA VAL A 36 17.81 3.08 30.74
C VAL A 36 16.63 3.06 29.78
N ILE A 37 15.60 3.90 30.02
CA ILE A 37 14.42 3.96 29.13
C ILE A 37 14.82 4.35 27.70
N ILE A 38 15.59 5.43 27.53
CA ILE A 38 16.04 5.91 26.21
C ILE A 38 16.92 4.84 25.53
N SER A 39 17.83 4.20 26.26
CA SER A 39 18.65 3.11 25.73
C SER A 39 17.80 1.91 25.30
N THR A 40 16.76 1.56 26.09
CA THR A 40 15.82 0.49 25.75
C THR A 40 15.02 0.80 24.50
N ILE A 41 14.61 2.07 24.31
CA ILE A 41 13.90 2.50 23.08
C ILE A 41 14.81 2.33 21.86
N TRP A 42 16.08 2.78 21.91
CA TRP A 42 17.01 2.59 20.79
C TRP A 42 17.29 1.12 20.51
N LEU A 43 17.43 0.30 21.56
CA LEU A 43 17.60 -1.14 21.41
C LEU A 43 16.35 -1.77 20.78
N ALA A 44 15.16 -1.39 21.21
CA ALA A 44 13.89 -1.87 20.64
C ALA A 44 13.75 -1.49 19.16
N ILE A 45 14.13 -0.25 18.78
CA ILE A 45 14.17 0.17 17.36
C ILE A 45 15.14 -0.71 16.57
N GLY A 46 16.34 -0.97 17.11
CA GLY A 46 17.33 -1.84 16.45
C GLY A 46 16.85 -3.28 16.28
N VAL A 47 16.24 -3.87 17.32
CA VAL A 47 15.67 -5.22 17.28
C VAL A 47 14.48 -5.27 16.30
N ALA A 48 13.56 -4.31 16.37
CA ALA A 48 12.44 -4.22 15.46
C ALA A 48 12.91 -4.12 14.00
N ASN A 49 13.92 -3.29 13.74
CA ASN A 49 14.51 -3.18 12.40
C ASN A 49 15.10 -4.52 11.93
N GLY A 50 15.85 -5.21 12.79
CA GLY A 50 16.42 -6.52 12.47
C GLY A 50 15.35 -7.57 12.17
N VAL A 51 14.29 -7.66 13.00
CA VAL A 51 13.18 -8.59 12.78
C VAL A 51 12.42 -8.27 11.50
N ILE A 52 12.14 -6.99 11.25
CA ILE A 52 11.40 -6.56 10.05
C ILE A 52 12.19 -6.85 8.78
N LEU A 53 13.51 -6.65 8.78
CA LEU A 53 14.36 -6.97 7.63
C LEU A 53 14.43 -8.48 7.34
N LEU A 54 14.10 -9.37 8.31
CA LEU A 54 13.94 -10.81 8.05
C LEU A 54 12.61 -11.15 7.36
N GLU A 55 11.65 -10.23 7.38
CA GLU A 55 10.29 -10.46 6.88
C GLU A 55 9.99 -9.68 5.59
N ARG A 56 10.68 -8.55 5.38
CA ARG A 56 10.56 -7.70 4.19
C ARG A 56 11.89 -7.03 3.86
N MET A 57 12.07 -6.60 2.62
CA MET A 57 13.31 -5.96 2.17
C MET A 57 13.46 -4.49 2.61
N THR A 58 12.42 -3.90 3.22
CA THR A 58 12.45 -2.50 3.68
C THR A 58 12.63 -2.41 5.19
N PRO A 59 13.53 -1.53 5.70
CA PRO A 59 13.81 -1.37 7.11
C PRO A 59 12.65 -0.73 7.88
N PHE A 60 12.75 -0.79 9.21
CA PHE A 60 11.79 -0.18 10.14
C PHE A 60 11.90 1.34 10.15
N THR A 61 10.76 2.02 10.00
CA THR A 61 10.67 3.50 9.99
C THR A 61 9.67 3.99 11.03
N VAL A 62 9.67 5.31 11.29
CA VAL A 62 8.64 5.93 12.14
C VAL A 62 7.22 5.74 11.57
N LYS A 63 7.09 5.66 10.25
CA LYS A 63 5.79 5.42 9.60
C LYS A 63 5.19 4.05 9.94
N ASP A 64 6.02 3.05 10.21
CA ASP A 64 5.55 1.74 10.67
C ASP A 64 4.87 1.80 12.04
N LEU A 65 5.22 2.80 12.88
CA LEU A 65 4.53 3.01 14.16
C LEU A 65 3.05 3.39 13.98
N SER A 66 2.71 4.11 12.91
CA SER A 66 1.30 4.43 12.59
C SER A 66 0.51 3.20 12.09
N SER A 67 1.21 2.14 11.72
CA SER A 67 0.64 0.88 11.21
C SER A 67 0.66 -0.25 12.26
N ILE A 68 0.94 0.05 13.53
CA ILE A 68 0.99 -0.98 14.60
C ILE A 68 -0.35 -1.70 14.74
N THR A 69 -1.48 -1.00 14.60
CA THR A 69 -2.82 -1.62 14.61
C THR A 69 -3.00 -2.60 13.46
N ASP A 70 -2.57 -2.22 12.24
CA ASP A 70 -2.62 -3.09 11.07
C ASP A 70 -1.72 -4.31 11.26
N ALA A 71 -0.48 -4.09 11.76
CA ALA A 71 0.45 -5.16 12.06
C ALA A 71 -0.12 -6.12 13.13
N ALA A 72 -0.77 -5.61 14.16
CA ALA A 72 -1.39 -6.42 15.20
C ALA A 72 -2.46 -7.36 14.64
N THR A 73 -3.22 -6.92 13.63
CA THR A 73 -4.29 -7.73 13.01
C THR A 73 -3.78 -8.88 12.16
N ILE A 74 -2.56 -8.76 11.62
CA ILE A 74 -1.93 -9.80 10.80
C ILE A 74 -0.88 -10.61 11.55
N LEU A 75 -0.60 -10.30 12.83
CA LEU A 75 0.39 -11.01 13.64
C LEU A 75 0.18 -12.53 13.66
N THR A 76 -1.08 -12.98 13.68
CA THR A 76 -1.43 -14.41 13.67
C THR A 76 -1.09 -15.12 12.36
N ASN A 77 -0.84 -14.38 11.26
CA ASN A 77 -0.38 -14.95 10.00
C ASN A 77 1.14 -15.18 10.02
N TYR A 78 1.88 -14.41 10.83
CA TYR A 78 3.34 -14.47 10.94
C TYR A 78 3.83 -15.29 12.12
N PHE A 79 3.10 -15.27 13.26
CA PHE A 79 3.49 -15.92 14.50
C PHE A 79 2.45 -16.94 14.95
N ASN A 80 2.88 -18.11 15.37
CA ASN A 80 2.01 -19.08 16.00
C ASN A 80 1.66 -18.68 17.45
N ARG A 81 0.65 -19.35 18.05
CA ARG A 81 0.17 -19.02 19.40
C ARG A 81 1.26 -19.08 20.47
N PHE A 82 2.21 -20.00 20.34
CA PHE A 82 3.33 -20.14 21.27
C PHE A 82 4.28 -18.94 21.17
N GLN A 83 4.64 -18.54 19.96
CA GLN A 83 5.47 -17.35 19.72
C GLN A 83 4.80 -16.07 20.23
N LEU A 84 3.48 -15.91 20.02
CA LEU A 84 2.71 -14.78 20.55
C LEU A 84 2.69 -14.78 22.08
N SER A 85 2.61 -15.94 22.73
CA SER A 85 2.69 -16.03 24.19
C SER A 85 4.07 -15.65 24.73
N ILE A 86 5.15 -15.99 24.01
CA ILE A 86 6.52 -15.55 24.36
C ILE A 86 6.62 -14.02 24.23
N ILE A 87 6.15 -13.45 23.14
CA ILE A 87 6.16 -11.98 22.93
C ILE A 87 5.40 -11.28 24.07
N ALA A 88 4.20 -11.75 24.40
CA ALA A 88 3.40 -11.21 25.52
C ALA A 88 4.14 -11.32 26.86
N GLY A 89 4.78 -12.46 27.13
CA GLY A 89 5.58 -12.69 28.34
C GLY A 89 6.77 -11.74 28.44
N VAL A 90 7.48 -11.50 27.33
CA VAL A 90 8.60 -10.54 27.25
C VAL A 90 8.11 -9.11 27.52
N LEU A 91 6.97 -8.72 26.94
CA LEU A 91 6.40 -7.39 27.16
C LEU A 91 5.98 -7.18 28.62
N ILE A 92 5.36 -8.17 29.26
CA ILE A 92 5.00 -8.13 30.68
C ILE A 92 6.25 -8.01 31.54
N LEU A 93 7.29 -8.81 31.28
CA LEU A 93 8.57 -8.75 31.99
C LEU A 93 9.24 -7.38 31.84
N LEU A 94 9.18 -6.79 30.66
CA LEU A 94 9.69 -5.44 30.39
C LEU A 94 8.96 -4.41 31.25
N VAL A 95 7.63 -4.44 31.30
CA VAL A 95 6.82 -3.53 32.13
C VAL A 95 7.18 -3.69 33.61
N ILE A 96 7.26 -4.92 34.13
CA ILE A 96 7.66 -5.22 35.51
C ILE A 96 9.05 -4.64 35.79
N THR A 97 10.00 -4.84 34.88
CA THR A 97 11.38 -4.33 35.00
C THR A 97 11.38 -2.80 35.06
N ILE A 98 10.63 -2.13 34.21
CA ILE A 98 10.48 -0.66 34.21
C ILE A 98 9.95 -0.18 35.56
N VAL A 99 8.93 -0.84 36.12
CA VAL A 99 8.36 -0.46 37.44
C VAL A 99 9.39 -0.67 38.55
N ILE A 100 10.10 -1.80 38.55
CA ILE A 100 11.17 -2.06 39.54
C ILE A 100 12.27 -1.01 39.44
N LEU A 101 12.72 -0.68 38.22
CA LEU A 101 13.74 0.36 38.01
C LEU A 101 13.25 1.75 38.48
N TRP A 102 11.97 2.08 38.22
CA TRP A 102 11.39 3.32 38.72
C TRP A 102 11.44 3.41 40.25
N ILE A 103 11.18 2.32 40.96
CA ILE A 103 11.19 2.25 42.42
C ILE A 103 12.63 2.29 42.97
N LYS A 104 13.52 1.46 42.40
CA LYS A 104 14.86 1.18 42.95
C LYS A 104 15.93 2.18 42.55
N LEU A 105 15.84 2.83 41.37
CA LEU A 105 16.91 3.74 40.94
C LEU A 105 16.89 5.05 41.71
N PRO A 106 18.08 5.60 42.06
CA PRO A 106 18.20 6.75 42.95
C PRO A 106 17.70 8.04 42.32
N ARG A 107 17.15 8.93 43.17
CA ARG A 107 16.83 10.32 42.83
C ARG A 107 18.03 11.21 43.17
N LYS A 108 18.55 11.92 42.16
CA LYS A 108 19.63 12.91 42.38
C LYS A 108 19.05 14.28 42.73
N ASN A 109 19.68 14.97 43.68
CA ASN A 109 19.34 16.36 43.96
C ASN A 109 19.82 17.25 42.79
N MET A 110 18.92 18.05 42.22
CA MET A 110 19.19 18.95 41.09
C MET A 110 19.43 20.40 41.49
N THR A 111 19.38 20.70 42.79
CA THR A 111 19.53 22.07 43.30
C THR A 111 20.89 22.64 42.89
N GLY A 112 20.90 23.79 42.25
CA GLY A 112 22.09 24.49 41.74
C GLY A 112 22.73 23.95 40.46
N LYS A 113 22.38 22.72 39.99
CA LYS A 113 22.98 22.10 38.80
C LYS A 113 22.03 22.03 37.58
N PHE A 114 20.77 22.44 37.73
CA PHE A 114 19.78 22.33 36.65
C PHE A 114 20.16 23.21 35.46
N LYS A 115 20.56 24.47 35.66
CA LYS A 115 21.00 25.36 34.58
C LYS A 115 22.19 24.79 33.80
N GLN A 116 23.16 24.17 34.49
CA GLN A 116 24.30 23.51 33.85
C GLN A 116 23.86 22.31 33.01
N SER A 117 22.89 21.51 33.52
CA SER A 117 22.32 20.39 32.75
C SER A 117 21.58 20.87 31.50
N VAL A 118 20.80 21.95 31.62
CA VAL A 118 20.11 22.56 30.45
C VAL A 118 21.14 23.07 29.44
N ALA A 119 22.16 23.78 29.87
CA ALA A 119 23.23 24.30 29.00
C ALA A 119 23.98 23.15 28.28
N MET A 120 24.28 22.06 29.00
CA MET A 120 24.94 20.89 28.43
C MET A 120 24.03 20.21 27.39
N VAL A 121 22.77 19.99 27.68
CA VAL A 121 21.80 19.38 26.73
C VAL A 121 21.66 20.27 25.51
N ALA A 122 21.49 21.59 25.69
CA ALA A 122 21.42 22.54 24.58
C ALA A 122 22.67 22.52 23.70
N LEU A 123 23.85 22.43 24.32
CA LEU A 123 25.12 22.34 23.60
C LEU A 123 25.18 21.04 22.76
N VAL A 124 24.87 19.89 23.37
CA VAL A 124 24.89 18.59 22.62
C VAL A 124 23.91 18.61 21.47
N ILE A 125 22.71 19.15 21.67
CA ILE A 125 21.72 19.31 20.60
C ILE A 125 22.26 20.24 19.50
N ALA A 126 22.82 21.40 19.86
CA ALA A 126 23.37 22.34 18.89
C ALA A 126 24.53 21.74 18.09
N VAL A 127 25.42 20.99 18.75
CA VAL A 127 26.51 20.25 18.06
C VAL A 127 25.94 19.19 17.10
N THR A 128 24.89 18.48 17.51
CA THR A 128 24.23 17.47 16.65
C THR A 128 23.62 18.14 15.41
N PHE A 129 22.89 19.24 15.58
CA PHE A 129 22.34 20.00 14.43
C PHE A 129 23.43 20.58 13.54
N GLY A 130 24.50 21.14 14.10
CA GLY A 130 25.65 21.65 13.34
C GLY A 130 26.36 20.56 12.56
N ALA A 131 26.57 19.39 13.17
CA ALA A 131 27.12 18.23 12.50
C ALA A 131 26.20 17.73 11.36
N THR A 132 24.90 17.63 11.61
CA THR A 132 23.90 17.27 10.60
C THR A 132 23.97 18.20 9.39
N TRP A 133 23.90 19.52 9.64
CA TRP A 133 23.99 20.53 8.60
C TRP A 133 25.29 20.44 7.80
N GLY A 134 26.43 20.29 8.48
CA GLY A 134 27.74 20.18 7.86
C GLY A 134 27.86 18.93 6.99
N LEU A 135 27.41 17.77 7.48
CA LEU A 135 27.47 16.50 6.77
C LEU A 135 26.52 16.47 5.56
N ILE A 136 25.36 17.11 5.65
CA ILE A 136 24.46 17.28 4.49
C ILE A 136 25.07 18.21 3.45
N LYS A 137 25.63 19.35 3.89
CA LYS A 137 26.26 20.32 2.98
C LYS A 137 27.48 19.77 2.23
N THR A 138 28.19 18.83 2.84
CA THR A 138 29.35 18.14 2.23
C THR A 138 28.97 16.87 1.46
N ASN A 139 27.67 16.58 1.29
CA ASN A 139 27.14 15.38 0.64
C ASN A 139 27.58 14.06 1.30
N VAL A 140 28.00 14.08 2.56
CA VAL A 140 28.29 12.87 3.35
C VAL A 140 27.00 12.21 3.81
N LEU A 141 25.94 13.00 4.04
CA LEU A 141 24.59 12.54 4.34
C LEU A 141 23.61 13.04 3.29
N ALA A 142 22.71 12.17 2.86
CA ALA A 142 21.55 12.52 2.04
C ALA A 142 20.29 12.68 2.91
N THR A 143 19.41 13.61 2.56
CA THR A 143 18.09 13.78 3.20
C THR A 143 17.02 12.97 2.50
N PHE A 144 17.19 12.68 1.23
CA PHE A 144 16.32 11.85 0.39
C PHE A 144 17.02 10.53 0.09
N PHE A 145 16.26 9.44 0.11
CA PHE A 145 16.77 8.10 -0.13
C PHE A 145 16.06 7.48 -1.35
N GLY A 146 16.81 7.21 -2.40
CA GLY A 146 16.29 6.47 -3.55
C GLY A 146 15.90 5.03 -3.19
N ASN A 147 16.67 4.42 -2.29
CA ASN A 147 16.40 3.10 -1.71
C ASN A 147 16.60 3.17 -0.19
N LEU A 148 15.54 2.86 0.55
CA LEU A 148 15.56 2.95 2.01
C LEU A 148 16.48 1.90 2.66
N ALA A 149 16.55 0.68 2.10
CA ALA A 149 17.42 -0.37 2.64
C ALA A 149 18.90 -0.01 2.50
N TYR A 150 19.31 0.48 1.33
CA TYR A 150 20.67 0.96 1.12
C TYR A 150 20.99 2.19 1.98
N ALA A 151 20.02 3.10 2.16
CA ALA A 151 20.23 4.23 3.04
C ALA A 151 20.53 3.81 4.49
N TYR A 152 19.86 2.76 4.99
CA TYR A 152 20.15 2.23 6.33
C TYR A 152 21.53 1.57 6.42
N GLN A 153 22.01 0.97 5.35
CA GLN A 153 23.37 0.42 5.26
C GLN A 153 24.43 1.53 5.20
N ASP A 154 24.18 2.58 4.41
CA ASP A 154 25.13 3.66 4.15
C ASP A 154 25.17 4.70 5.27
N TYR A 155 24.01 5.10 5.78
CA TYR A 155 23.88 6.22 6.75
C TYR A 155 23.56 5.77 8.17
N GLY A 156 23.28 4.50 8.41
CA GLY A 156 22.99 3.94 9.74
C GLY A 156 21.54 4.14 10.21
N ALA A 157 21.07 3.17 11.00
CA ALA A 157 19.68 3.14 11.47
C ALA A 157 19.25 4.36 12.31
N PRO A 158 20.05 4.91 13.25
CA PRO A 158 19.62 6.09 14.02
C PRO A 158 19.34 7.31 13.15
N TYR A 159 20.24 7.63 12.20
CA TYR A 159 20.02 8.75 11.29
C TYR A 159 18.80 8.54 10.41
N CYS A 160 18.70 7.39 9.74
CA CYS A 160 17.61 7.11 8.83
C CYS A 160 16.25 7.09 9.56
N PHE A 161 16.19 6.51 10.75
CA PHE A 161 14.97 6.50 11.55
C PHE A 161 14.51 7.91 11.92
N VAL A 162 15.44 8.76 12.39
CA VAL A 162 15.14 10.17 12.73
C VAL A 162 14.76 10.95 11.46
N ASN A 163 15.47 10.72 10.35
CA ASN A 163 15.18 11.39 9.09
C ASN A 163 13.77 11.02 8.55
N THR A 164 13.34 9.76 8.67
CA THR A 164 11.96 9.35 8.29
C THR A 164 10.89 9.97 9.18
N TRP A 165 11.24 10.45 10.37
CA TRP A 165 10.34 11.19 11.25
C TRP A 165 10.27 12.68 10.91
N LEU A 166 11.43 13.32 10.72
CA LEU A 166 11.52 14.77 10.50
C LEU A 166 11.18 15.17 9.07
N ASN A 167 11.41 14.28 8.12
CA ASN A 167 11.26 14.52 6.69
C ASN A 167 9.99 13.81 6.17
N THR A 168 8.83 14.44 6.34
CA THR A 168 7.52 13.88 5.99
C THR A 168 6.77 14.77 5.01
N GLY A 169 5.94 14.16 4.17
CA GLY A 169 5.17 14.86 3.14
C GLY A 169 6.05 15.36 1.99
N ILE A 170 5.50 16.23 1.18
CA ILE A 170 6.23 16.91 0.10
C ILE A 170 6.66 18.28 0.59
N HIS A 171 7.96 18.53 0.60
CA HIS A 171 8.47 19.86 0.93
C HIS A 171 8.15 20.85 -0.17
N LYS A 172 7.87 22.12 0.22
CA LYS A 172 7.60 23.18 -0.76
C LYS A 172 8.74 23.30 -1.77
N PRO A 173 8.49 22.99 -3.06
CA PRO A 173 9.56 23.06 -4.06
C PRO A 173 10.05 24.49 -4.28
N ALA A 174 11.33 24.64 -4.64
CA ALA A 174 11.85 25.92 -5.07
C ALA A 174 11.09 26.41 -6.32
N GLY A 175 10.74 27.70 -6.34
CA GLY A 175 9.98 28.28 -7.45
C GLY A 175 8.46 28.07 -7.40
N TYR A 176 7.92 27.36 -6.38
CA TYR A 176 6.47 27.23 -6.23
C TYR A 176 5.78 28.59 -6.09
N SER A 177 4.92 28.91 -7.04
CA SER A 177 4.13 30.14 -7.11
C SER A 177 2.91 29.96 -8.01
N GLU A 178 1.95 30.85 -7.91
CA GLU A 178 0.78 30.88 -8.80
C GLU A 178 1.20 30.98 -10.28
N THR A 179 2.22 31.79 -10.59
CA THR A 179 2.74 31.94 -11.97
C THR A 179 3.32 30.62 -12.47
N ALA A 180 4.14 29.93 -11.66
CA ALA A 180 4.70 28.63 -12.04
C ALA A 180 3.60 27.58 -12.30
N MET A 181 2.52 27.61 -11.51
CA MET A 181 1.39 26.70 -11.74
C MET A 181 0.62 27.04 -13.02
N LYS A 182 0.46 28.32 -13.37
CA LYS A 182 -0.11 28.75 -14.67
C LYS A 182 0.74 28.29 -15.85
N ASP A 183 2.07 28.36 -15.73
CA ASP A 183 2.99 27.88 -16.77
C ASP A 183 2.88 26.37 -16.96
N ILE A 184 2.70 25.60 -15.88
CA ILE A 184 2.47 24.16 -15.93
C ILE A 184 1.13 23.83 -16.59
N LEU A 185 0.05 24.53 -16.24
CA LEU A 185 -1.25 24.38 -16.89
C LEU A 185 -1.17 24.69 -18.39
N ALA A 186 -0.43 25.71 -18.77
CA ALA A 186 -0.21 26.03 -20.19
C ALA A 186 0.54 24.91 -20.92
N LYS A 187 1.58 24.31 -20.30
CA LYS A 187 2.29 23.14 -20.85
C LYS A 187 1.37 21.93 -20.98
N ALA A 188 0.46 21.72 -20.02
CA ALA A 188 -0.55 20.68 -20.06
C ALA A 188 -1.71 20.96 -21.04
N ASN A 189 -1.65 22.09 -21.76
CA ASN A 189 -2.73 22.53 -22.65
C ASN A 189 -4.08 22.68 -21.92
N ILE A 190 -4.04 23.17 -20.69
CA ILE A 190 -5.21 23.44 -19.83
C ILE A 190 -5.33 24.95 -19.65
N LYS A 191 -6.48 25.51 -20.03
CA LYS A 191 -6.72 26.96 -19.91
C LYS A 191 -7.04 27.40 -18.48
N ASP A 192 -7.84 26.62 -17.79
CA ASP A 192 -8.20 26.82 -16.38
C ASP A 192 -8.26 25.45 -15.70
N GLY A 193 -7.60 25.28 -14.54
CA GLY A 193 -7.59 24.03 -13.79
C GLY A 193 -8.98 23.58 -13.33
N LYS A 194 -9.96 24.48 -13.26
CA LYS A 194 -11.35 24.11 -13.00
C LYS A 194 -11.96 23.29 -14.13
N GLU A 195 -11.55 23.54 -15.38
CA GLU A 195 -12.01 22.76 -16.55
C GLU A 195 -11.62 21.27 -16.44
N ALA A 196 -10.49 20.98 -15.80
CA ALA A 196 -10.02 19.60 -15.61
C ALA A 196 -10.91 18.80 -14.65
N LEU A 197 -11.62 19.50 -13.75
CA LEU A 197 -12.53 18.90 -12.76
C LEU A 197 -14.01 19.03 -13.15
N GLU A 198 -14.33 19.69 -14.27
CA GLU A 198 -15.72 19.83 -14.71
C GLU A 198 -16.28 18.49 -15.16
N VAL A 199 -17.47 18.16 -14.65
CA VAL A 199 -18.23 17.01 -15.12
C VAL A 199 -18.69 17.29 -16.54
N LYS A 200 -18.03 16.66 -17.50
CA LYS A 200 -18.45 16.68 -18.89
C LYS A 200 -19.51 15.58 -19.04
N ASN A 201 -20.78 15.94 -19.03
CA ASN A 201 -21.87 15.04 -19.43
C ASN A 201 -21.77 14.74 -20.96
N THR A 202 -20.62 14.28 -21.38
CA THR A 202 -20.40 13.81 -22.74
C THR A 202 -20.88 12.36 -22.82
N ASP A 203 -21.75 12.09 -23.75
CA ASP A 203 -21.98 10.68 -24.19
C ASP A 203 -20.59 10.13 -24.56
N ILE A 204 -20.05 9.26 -23.71
CA ILE A 204 -18.72 8.65 -23.89
C ILE A 204 -18.64 7.88 -25.21
N GLY A 205 -19.79 7.68 -25.87
CA GLY A 205 -19.93 6.96 -27.12
C GLY A 205 -19.55 5.48 -27.00
N LYS A 206 -20.19 4.66 -27.80
CA LYS A 206 -19.94 3.19 -27.81
C LYS A 206 -18.51 2.79 -28.16
N LYS A 207 -17.68 3.72 -28.64
CA LYS A 207 -16.28 3.47 -29.03
C LYS A 207 -15.27 3.60 -27.88
N SER A 208 -15.61 4.28 -26.78
CA SER A 208 -14.71 4.34 -25.61
C SER A 208 -14.61 2.96 -24.95
N PRO A 209 -13.42 2.48 -24.62
CA PRO A 209 -13.27 1.16 -24.01
C PRO A 209 -13.58 1.18 -22.51
N ASN A 210 -13.95 0.04 -21.96
CA ASN A 210 -13.75 -0.22 -20.53
C ASN A 210 -12.25 -0.27 -20.25
N ILE A 211 -11.81 0.26 -19.12
CA ILE A 211 -10.39 0.33 -18.73
C ILE A 211 -10.22 -0.40 -17.42
N ILE A 212 -9.49 -1.50 -17.44
CA ILE A 212 -9.25 -2.36 -16.28
C ILE A 212 -7.76 -2.37 -15.97
N PHE A 213 -7.38 -1.96 -14.76
CA PHE A 213 -6.04 -2.13 -14.22
C PHE A 213 -6.05 -3.31 -13.25
N LEU A 214 -5.10 -4.22 -13.42
CA LEU A 214 -4.87 -5.37 -12.56
C LEU A 214 -3.45 -5.32 -12.01
N GLN A 215 -3.32 -4.87 -10.78
CA GLN A 215 -2.09 -4.90 -10.02
C GLN A 215 -1.90 -6.27 -9.39
N LEU A 216 -0.86 -6.99 -9.80
CA LEU A 216 -0.54 -8.34 -9.37
C LEU A 216 0.47 -8.30 -8.22
N GLU A 217 0.07 -8.81 -7.06
CA GLU A 217 0.87 -8.84 -5.83
C GLU A 217 2.16 -9.64 -5.99
N SER A 218 3.30 -9.00 -5.73
CA SER A 218 4.63 -9.61 -5.75
C SER A 218 4.96 -10.32 -7.08
N PHE A 219 4.37 -9.87 -8.20
CA PHE A 219 4.47 -10.55 -9.49
C PHE A 219 5.72 -10.12 -10.27
N THR A 220 6.55 -11.10 -10.61
CA THR A 220 7.70 -10.90 -11.51
C THR A 220 7.95 -12.13 -12.36
N ASP A 221 8.84 -12.01 -13.35
CA ASP A 221 9.27 -13.16 -14.16
C ASP A 221 10.29 -14.02 -13.38
N PRO A 222 9.92 -15.24 -13.00
CA PRO A 222 10.84 -16.08 -12.22
C PRO A 222 12.04 -16.60 -13.01
N GLN A 223 12.09 -16.44 -14.34
CA GLN A 223 13.28 -16.73 -15.14
C GLN A 223 14.39 -15.68 -14.95
N LEU A 224 14.08 -14.53 -14.33
CA LEU A 224 15.05 -13.51 -13.95
C LEU A 224 15.84 -13.87 -12.68
N PHE A 225 15.44 -14.90 -11.94
CA PHE A 225 16.17 -15.38 -10.76
C PHE A 225 17.33 -16.29 -11.19
N ASN A 226 18.55 -15.78 -11.18
CA ASN A 226 19.73 -16.50 -11.67
C ASN A 226 20.31 -17.53 -10.68
N LYS A 227 19.83 -17.57 -9.41
CA LYS A 227 20.29 -18.51 -8.38
C LYS A 227 19.40 -19.76 -8.22
N ILE A 228 18.34 -19.90 -9.03
CA ILE A 228 17.45 -21.05 -8.99
C ILE A 228 17.22 -21.61 -10.39
N LYS A 229 16.81 -22.88 -10.44
CA LYS A 229 16.33 -23.51 -11.68
C LYS A 229 14.95 -24.09 -11.48
N LEU A 230 14.09 -23.88 -12.45
CA LEU A 230 12.71 -24.36 -12.46
C LEU A 230 12.55 -25.54 -13.41
N SER A 231 11.63 -26.46 -13.11
CA SER A 231 11.28 -27.60 -13.98
C SER A 231 10.54 -27.18 -15.25
N THR A 232 9.79 -26.07 -15.20
CA THR A 232 9.02 -25.51 -16.31
C THR A 232 8.76 -24.02 -16.05
N ASP A 233 8.26 -23.33 -17.09
CA ASP A 233 7.85 -21.92 -16.97
C ASP A 233 6.64 -21.79 -16.03
N ALA A 234 6.72 -20.86 -15.08
CA ALA A 234 5.64 -20.61 -14.13
C ALA A 234 4.60 -19.60 -14.64
N ILE A 235 4.92 -18.79 -15.66
CA ILE A 235 4.04 -17.76 -16.20
C ILE A 235 3.89 -17.81 -17.73
N PRO A 236 3.60 -18.98 -18.32
CA PRO A 236 3.59 -19.12 -19.77
C PRO A 236 2.52 -18.27 -20.46
N ASN A 237 1.36 -18.06 -19.83
CA ASN A 237 0.28 -17.25 -20.42
C ASN A 237 0.65 -15.75 -20.40
N PHE A 238 1.17 -15.24 -19.29
CA PHE A 238 1.61 -13.86 -19.19
C PHE A 238 2.74 -13.57 -20.18
N ARG A 239 3.70 -14.49 -20.31
CA ARG A 239 4.79 -14.40 -21.30
C ARG A 239 4.28 -14.38 -22.74
N ASN A 240 3.28 -15.21 -23.05
CA ASN A 240 2.63 -15.18 -24.36
C ASN A 240 1.92 -13.83 -24.61
N LEU A 241 1.29 -13.25 -23.60
CA LEU A 241 0.69 -11.92 -23.70
C LEU A 241 1.76 -10.84 -23.95
N MET A 242 2.89 -10.88 -23.25
CA MET A 242 4.01 -9.95 -23.49
C MET A 242 4.54 -10.06 -24.93
N ALA A 243 4.58 -11.26 -25.50
CA ALA A 243 5.04 -11.46 -26.87
C ALA A 243 4.07 -10.85 -27.91
N ASN A 244 2.77 -10.85 -27.65
CA ASN A 244 1.75 -10.48 -28.63
C ASN A 244 1.14 -9.09 -28.42
N TYR A 245 1.23 -8.51 -27.23
CA TYR A 245 0.65 -7.22 -26.87
C TYR A 245 1.73 -6.25 -26.38
N SER A 246 1.38 -4.97 -26.27
CA SER A 246 2.29 -3.94 -25.74
C SER A 246 2.76 -4.30 -24.34
N SER A 247 4.06 -4.30 -24.13
CA SER A 247 4.67 -4.76 -22.88
C SER A 247 6.01 -4.10 -22.60
N GLY A 248 6.57 -4.40 -21.44
CA GLY A 248 7.87 -3.93 -20.99
C GLY A 248 8.03 -4.11 -19.48
N TYR A 249 8.89 -3.32 -18.88
CA TYR A 249 9.11 -3.30 -17.45
C TYR A 249 8.73 -1.94 -16.86
N LEU A 250 8.01 -1.97 -15.74
CA LEU A 250 7.71 -0.79 -14.93
C LEU A 250 8.79 -0.61 -13.87
N THR A 251 9.34 0.58 -13.78
CA THR A 251 10.07 1.01 -12.59
C THR A 251 9.06 1.40 -11.52
N VAL A 252 8.92 0.56 -10.51
CA VAL A 252 7.99 0.71 -9.39
C VAL A 252 8.67 1.33 -8.16
N PRO A 253 7.95 2.04 -7.28
CA PRO A 253 8.57 2.73 -6.15
C PRO A 253 8.93 1.82 -4.97
N ALA A 254 8.65 0.53 -5.06
CA ALA A 254 8.73 -0.41 -3.95
C ALA A 254 9.49 -1.69 -4.35
N CYS A 255 10.11 -2.35 -3.35
CA CYS A 255 10.82 -3.59 -3.51
C CYS A 255 10.55 -4.50 -2.30
N GLY A 256 10.00 -5.68 -2.52
CA GLY A 256 9.70 -6.68 -1.49
C GLY A 256 8.57 -6.33 -0.52
N ALA A 257 8.00 -5.15 -0.62
CA ALA A 257 6.80 -4.66 0.07
C ALA A 257 6.47 -3.26 -0.43
N GLY A 258 5.23 -2.78 -0.19
CA GLY A 258 4.87 -1.40 -0.51
C GLY A 258 3.82 -1.26 -1.61
N THR A 259 2.95 -2.25 -1.76
CA THR A 259 1.86 -2.34 -2.72
C THR A 259 1.12 -1.01 -2.92
N ALA A 260 0.75 -0.31 -1.82
CA ALA A 260 0.02 0.96 -1.88
C ALA A 260 0.84 2.13 -2.49
N ASN A 261 2.17 2.05 -2.54
CA ASN A 261 2.99 3.06 -3.18
C ASN A 261 2.92 2.93 -4.71
N THR A 262 2.86 1.71 -5.24
CA THR A 262 2.64 1.46 -6.66
C THR A 262 1.20 1.83 -7.07
N GLU A 263 0.19 1.51 -6.22
CA GLU A 263 -1.18 1.99 -6.39
C GLU A 263 -1.23 3.52 -6.52
N PHE A 264 -0.54 4.23 -5.61
CA PHE A 264 -0.48 5.69 -5.62
C PHE A 264 0.07 6.22 -6.95
N GLU A 265 1.21 5.71 -7.41
CA GLU A 265 1.83 6.19 -8.64
C GLU A 265 0.95 5.95 -9.86
N VAL A 266 0.37 4.75 -10.00
CA VAL A 266 -0.49 4.41 -11.13
C VAL A 266 -1.81 5.18 -11.11
N MET A 267 -2.46 5.33 -9.93
CA MET A 267 -3.76 6.00 -9.81
C MET A 267 -3.68 7.51 -9.95
N THR A 268 -2.57 8.14 -9.53
CA THR A 268 -2.46 9.60 -9.50
C THR A 268 -1.54 10.18 -10.56
N GLY A 269 -0.68 9.36 -11.17
CA GLY A 269 0.38 9.84 -12.06
C GLY A 269 1.49 10.61 -11.33
N LEU A 270 1.51 10.63 -9.98
CA LEU A 270 2.50 11.34 -9.18
C LEU A 270 3.54 10.39 -8.61
N SER A 271 4.78 10.82 -8.46
CA SER A 271 5.83 9.95 -7.93
C SER A 271 5.92 9.99 -6.42
N VAL A 272 6.02 8.81 -5.79
CA VAL A 272 6.31 8.65 -4.35
C VAL A 272 7.66 9.24 -3.95
N LYS A 273 8.59 9.40 -4.89
CA LYS A 273 9.91 10.02 -4.67
C LYS A 273 9.84 11.47 -4.15
N PHE A 274 8.72 12.14 -4.33
CA PHE A 274 8.53 13.52 -3.82
C PHE A 274 8.26 13.57 -2.32
N PHE A 275 7.83 12.46 -1.73
CA PHE A 275 7.52 12.34 -0.30
C PHE A 275 8.75 12.02 0.53
N GLY A 276 8.60 12.16 1.83
CA GLY A 276 9.62 11.72 2.79
C GLY A 276 9.93 10.22 2.66
N PRO A 277 11.16 9.82 3.02
CA PRO A 277 11.62 8.43 2.83
C PRO A 277 10.77 7.43 3.62
N GLY A 278 10.32 6.38 2.93
CA GLY A 278 9.47 5.33 3.51
C GLY A 278 8.03 5.76 3.78
N GLU A 279 7.59 6.88 3.24
CA GLU A 279 6.21 7.35 3.40
C GLU A 279 5.24 6.58 2.48
N TYR A 280 4.05 6.37 3.00
CA TYR A 280 2.90 5.84 2.26
C TYR A 280 1.84 6.95 2.16
N PRO A 281 1.62 7.56 0.98
CA PRO A 281 0.59 8.59 0.80
C PRO A 281 -0.80 8.16 1.25
N PHE A 282 -1.12 6.87 1.12
CA PHE A 282 -2.37 6.25 1.60
C PHE A 282 -2.52 6.29 3.13
N LYS A 283 -1.42 6.27 3.88
CA LYS A 283 -1.42 6.33 5.35
C LYS A 283 -1.22 7.75 5.89
N SER A 284 -0.89 8.70 5.01
CA SER A 284 -0.65 10.09 5.37
C SER A 284 -1.67 11.01 4.70
N VAL A 285 -1.30 11.70 3.64
CA VAL A 285 -2.10 12.78 3.05
C VAL A 285 -3.43 12.31 2.46
N LEU A 286 -3.46 11.21 1.70
CA LEU A 286 -4.68 10.75 1.01
C LEU A 286 -5.74 10.16 1.94
N ARG A 287 -5.37 9.80 3.16
CA ARG A 287 -6.35 9.37 4.16
C ARG A 287 -7.37 10.47 4.48
N ASN A 288 -6.94 11.74 4.45
CA ASN A 288 -7.74 12.87 4.91
C ASN A 288 -7.95 13.96 3.86
N THR A 289 -7.29 13.85 2.70
CA THR A 289 -7.28 14.91 1.68
C THR A 289 -7.78 14.35 0.36
N PRO A 290 -8.92 14.83 -0.16
CA PRO A 290 -9.35 14.51 -1.50
C PRO A 290 -8.35 15.05 -2.54
N ALA A 291 -8.05 14.20 -3.54
CA ALA A 291 -7.09 14.51 -4.59
C ALA A 291 -7.57 14.02 -5.95
N GLU A 292 -7.14 14.69 -7.01
CA GLU A 292 -7.33 14.27 -8.39
C GLU A 292 -6.62 12.93 -8.65
N SER A 293 -7.26 12.09 -9.42
CA SER A 293 -6.76 10.78 -9.85
C SER A 293 -7.46 10.38 -11.14
N ILE A 294 -6.96 9.35 -11.80
CA ILE A 294 -7.60 8.82 -12.99
C ILE A 294 -9.07 8.38 -12.74
N ALA A 295 -9.38 7.88 -11.54
CA ALA A 295 -10.76 7.50 -11.21
C ALA A 295 -11.68 8.73 -11.21
N LEU A 296 -11.24 9.85 -10.61
CA LEU A 296 -12.00 11.09 -10.63
C LEU A 296 -12.13 11.67 -12.05
N ASP A 297 -11.05 11.65 -12.82
CA ASP A 297 -11.02 12.22 -14.17
C ASP A 297 -11.94 11.45 -15.12
N LEU A 298 -11.90 10.12 -15.08
CA LEU A 298 -12.78 9.26 -15.86
C LEU A 298 -14.24 9.34 -15.39
N LYS A 299 -14.47 9.44 -14.08
CA LYS A 299 -15.80 9.68 -13.52
C LYS A 299 -16.39 11.00 -14.06
N ASN A 300 -15.62 12.07 -14.08
CA ASN A 300 -16.04 13.36 -14.64
C ASN A 300 -16.34 13.30 -16.15
N ARG A 301 -15.74 12.32 -16.84
CA ARG A 301 -16.02 12.00 -18.25
C ARG A 301 -17.25 11.11 -18.42
N GLY A 302 -17.81 10.53 -17.36
CA GLY A 302 -19.01 9.69 -17.40
C GLY A 302 -18.75 8.17 -17.23
N TYR A 303 -17.55 7.75 -16.87
CA TYR A 303 -17.28 6.38 -16.47
C TYR A 303 -17.85 6.10 -15.08
N SER A 304 -18.27 4.86 -14.86
CA SER A 304 -18.42 4.33 -13.50
C SER A 304 -17.07 3.83 -13.00
N THR A 305 -16.78 4.03 -11.72
CA THR A 305 -15.43 3.80 -11.19
C THR A 305 -15.45 2.80 -10.04
N HIS A 306 -14.70 1.71 -10.19
CA HIS A 306 -14.74 0.57 -9.29
C HIS A 306 -13.33 0.21 -8.79
N ALA A 307 -13.16 0.06 -7.48
CA ALA A 307 -11.98 -0.56 -6.89
C ALA A 307 -12.32 -1.97 -6.40
N ILE A 308 -11.42 -2.93 -6.60
CA ILE A 308 -11.59 -4.32 -6.18
C ILE A 308 -10.30 -4.81 -5.51
N HIS A 309 -10.42 -5.46 -4.34
CA HIS A 309 -9.27 -6.06 -3.68
C HIS A 309 -9.68 -7.28 -2.87
N ASN A 310 -9.07 -8.44 -3.15
CA ASN A 310 -9.34 -9.67 -2.40
C ASN A 310 -8.64 -9.72 -1.03
N HIS A 311 -8.45 -8.55 -0.41
CA HIS A 311 -7.99 -8.37 0.96
C HIS A 311 -8.86 -7.35 1.70
N ARG A 312 -8.57 -7.11 2.99
CA ARG A 312 -9.40 -6.29 3.89
C ARG A 312 -9.48 -4.82 3.48
N ALA A 313 -10.66 -4.24 3.57
CA ALA A 313 -10.93 -2.85 3.22
C ALA A 313 -10.08 -1.84 4.00
N LEU A 314 -9.88 -2.09 5.29
CA LEU A 314 -9.19 -1.16 6.20
C LEU A 314 -7.67 -1.17 6.03
N PHE A 315 -7.11 -2.18 5.37
CA PHE A 315 -5.66 -2.26 5.17
C PHE A 315 -5.17 -1.14 4.24
N TYR A 316 -4.16 -0.39 4.65
CA TYR A 316 -3.71 0.87 4.05
C TYR A 316 -4.76 1.98 4.03
N ASN A 317 -5.86 1.89 4.81
CA ASN A 317 -6.98 2.82 4.81
C ASN A 317 -7.66 2.97 3.43
N ARG A 318 -7.68 1.91 2.62
CA ARG A 318 -8.24 1.96 1.26
C ARG A 318 -9.69 2.40 1.22
N ASN A 319 -10.50 2.03 2.22
CA ASN A 319 -11.88 2.50 2.38
C ASN A 319 -11.99 4.03 2.43
N GLU A 320 -11.02 4.73 3.04
CA GLU A 320 -10.99 6.19 3.09
C GLU A 320 -10.33 6.79 1.85
N VAL A 321 -9.20 6.20 1.41
CA VAL A 321 -8.43 6.70 0.29
C VAL A 321 -9.22 6.64 -1.01
N PHE A 322 -9.87 5.51 -1.32
CA PHE A 322 -10.57 5.35 -2.60
C PHE A 322 -11.74 6.31 -2.75
N LYS A 323 -12.48 6.62 -1.68
CA LYS A 323 -13.49 7.69 -1.74
C LYS A 323 -12.87 9.07 -1.96
N ASN A 324 -11.68 9.33 -1.39
CA ASN A 324 -10.98 10.61 -1.53
C ASN A 324 -10.37 10.82 -2.93
N ILE A 325 -10.13 9.74 -3.67
CA ILE A 325 -9.57 9.80 -5.02
C ILE A 325 -10.57 9.43 -6.13
N GLY A 326 -11.88 9.41 -5.86
CA GLY A 326 -12.89 9.47 -6.89
C GLY A 326 -13.66 8.18 -7.21
N TYR A 327 -13.43 7.05 -6.50
CA TYR A 327 -14.15 5.80 -6.76
C TYR A 327 -15.62 5.86 -6.34
N ASP A 328 -16.50 5.18 -7.11
CA ASP A 328 -17.93 5.01 -6.83
C ASP A 328 -18.19 3.79 -5.94
N THR A 329 -17.41 2.72 -6.15
CA THR A 329 -17.54 1.50 -5.34
C THR A 329 -16.17 0.93 -4.96
N PHE A 330 -16.15 0.23 -3.82
CA PHE A 330 -15.00 -0.58 -3.41
C PHE A 330 -15.47 -1.96 -2.95
N THR A 331 -15.13 -3.00 -3.71
CA THR A 331 -15.38 -4.40 -3.37
C THR A 331 -14.14 -5.00 -2.71
N SER A 332 -14.15 -5.11 -1.40
CA SER A 332 -13.08 -5.74 -0.61
C SER A 332 -13.42 -7.20 -0.28
N LEU A 333 -12.49 -7.92 0.34
CA LEU A 333 -12.67 -9.31 0.76
C LEU A 333 -13.95 -9.53 1.57
N GLU A 334 -14.36 -8.57 2.39
CA GLU A 334 -15.55 -8.64 3.21
C GLU A 334 -16.85 -8.71 2.39
N TYR A 335 -16.78 -8.36 1.10
CA TYR A 335 -17.92 -8.42 0.16
C TYR A 335 -17.82 -9.61 -0.82
N MET A 336 -16.86 -10.51 -0.60
CA MET A 336 -16.68 -11.72 -1.40
C MET A 336 -17.06 -12.95 -0.57
N SER A 337 -17.81 -13.89 -1.16
CA SER A 337 -18.18 -15.16 -0.54
C SER A 337 -17.38 -16.33 -1.11
N ASP A 338 -17.23 -17.37 -0.32
CA ASP A 338 -16.59 -18.63 -0.73
C ASP A 338 -15.17 -18.46 -1.32
N VAL A 339 -14.41 -17.53 -0.76
CA VAL A 339 -13.08 -17.18 -1.25
C VAL A 339 -12.07 -18.28 -0.98
N PRO A 340 -11.53 -18.95 -2.01
CA PRO A 340 -10.50 -19.97 -1.82
C PRO A 340 -9.20 -19.35 -1.28
N LYS A 341 -8.49 -20.11 -0.45
CA LYS A 341 -7.28 -19.64 0.24
C LYS A 341 -6.05 -20.45 -0.17
N THR A 342 -4.90 -19.79 -0.13
CA THR A 342 -3.60 -20.46 -0.23
C THR A 342 -3.29 -21.21 1.08
N PRO A 343 -2.28 -22.10 1.10
CA PRO A 343 -1.83 -22.73 2.34
C PRO A 343 -1.39 -21.75 3.44
N LYS A 344 -1.02 -20.51 3.06
CA LYS A 344 -0.68 -19.41 3.98
C LYS A 344 -1.87 -18.49 4.28
N ASN A 345 -3.11 -18.92 3.94
CA ASN A 345 -4.37 -18.22 4.21
C ASN A 345 -4.58 -16.90 3.44
N TRP A 346 -3.82 -16.64 2.37
CA TRP A 346 -4.12 -15.55 1.45
C TRP A 346 -5.27 -15.92 0.51
N ALA A 347 -6.10 -14.96 0.12
CA ALA A 347 -7.15 -15.18 -0.88
C ALA A 347 -6.51 -15.51 -2.24
N LYS A 348 -7.06 -16.51 -2.94
CA LYS A 348 -6.62 -16.82 -4.30
C LYS A 348 -7.23 -15.84 -5.30
N ASP A 349 -6.43 -15.43 -6.28
CA ASP A 349 -6.78 -14.37 -7.22
C ASP A 349 -7.87 -14.77 -8.23
N LYS A 350 -8.09 -16.05 -8.45
CA LYS A 350 -9.16 -16.54 -9.36
C LYS A 350 -10.56 -16.01 -9.04
N ILE A 351 -10.83 -15.58 -7.78
CA ILE A 351 -12.10 -14.95 -7.41
C ILE A 351 -12.31 -13.61 -8.13
N LEU A 352 -11.22 -12.94 -8.50
CA LEU A 352 -11.25 -11.59 -9.07
C LEU A 352 -11.89 -11.55 -10.46
N THR A 353 -11.83 -12.63 -11.25
CA THR A 353 -12.55 -12.70 -12.55
C THR A 353 -14.03 -12.41 -12.35
N ASN A 354 -14.67 -13.09 -11.39
CA ASN A 354 -16.09 -12.88 -11.10
C ASN A 354 -16.36 -11.47 -10.57
N GLN A 355 -15.49 -10.93 -9.72
CA GLN A 355 -15.68 -9.60 -9.14
C GLN A 355 -15.55 -8.50 -10.21
N ILE A 356 -14.62 -8.64 -11.16
CA ILE A 356 -14.48 -7.74 -12.31
C ILE A 356 -15.74 -7.81 -13.19
N MET A 357 -16.22 -9.01 -13.51
CA MET A 357 -17.44 -9.18 -14.30
C MET A 357 -18.69 -8.65 -13.59
N GLU A 358 -18.77 -8.78 -12.25
CA GLU A 358 -19.85 -8.19 -11.46
C GLU A 358 -19.81 -6.65 -11.49
N ALA A 359 -18.63 -6.05 -11.49
CA ALA A 359 -18.49 -4.60 -11.63
C ALA A 359 -18.92 -4.14 -13.03
N LEU A 360 -18.40 -4.75 -14.09
CA LEU A 360 -18.79 -4.46 -15.48
C LEU A 360 -20.30 -4.59 -15.73
N ASN A 361 -20.95 -5.57 -15.10
CA ASN A 361 -22.40 -5.79 -15.25
C ASN A 361 -23.26 -4.92 -14.31
N SER A 362 -22.65 -4.10 -13.45
CA SER A 362 -23.39 -3.31 -12.45
C SER A 362 -23.87 -1.98 -12.96
N THR A 363 -23.37 -1.52 -14.11
CA THR A 363 -23.66 -0.21 -14.71
C THR A 363 -23.92 -0.35 -16.22
N GLU A 364 -24.56 0.65 -16.82
CA GLU A 364 -24.77 0.73 -18.28
C GLU A 364 -23.72 1.63 -18.96
N SER A 365 -22.93 2.36 -18.17
CA SER A 365 -21.84 3.21 -18.65
C SER A 365 -20.57 2.39 -18.91
N ARG A 366 -19.55 3.01 -19.48
CA ARG A 366 -18.19 2.43 -19.49
C ARG A 366 -17.61 2.43 -18.09
N ASP A 367 -16.79 1.44 -17.81
CA ASP A 367 -16.24 1.22 -16.49
C ASP A 367 -14.73 1.45 -16.46
N TYR A 368 -14.29 2.11 -15.42
CA TYR A 368 -12.92 2.10 -14.96
C TYR A 368 -12.82 1.22 -13.72
N ILE A 369 -12.04 0.14 -13.83
CA ILE A 369 -11.88 -0.83 -12.74
C ILE A 369 -10.41 -0.92 -12.35
N TYR A 370 -10.11 -0.71 -11.08
CA TYR A 370 -8.78 -0.95 -10.54
C TYR A 370 -8.81 -2.14 -9.58
N THR A 371 -8.15 -3.22 -9.97
CA THR A 371 -8.14 -4.48 -9.23
C THR A 371 -6.76 -4.75 -8.64
N ILE A 372 -6.73 -5.11 -7.36
CA ILE A 372 -5.50 -5.42 -6.63
C ILE A 372 -5.58 -6.88 -6.16
N SER A 373 -4.58 -7.68 -6.51
CA SER A 373 -4.47 -9.07 -6.09
C SER A 373 -3.72 -9.20 -4.75
N VAL A 374 -3.72 -10.41 -4.14
CA VAL A 374 -3.00 -10.68 -2.90
C VAL A 374 -2.35 -12.06 -2.85
N GLN A 375 -2.60 -12.94 -3.81
CA GLN A 375 -2.20 -14.35 -3.75
C GLN A 375 -0.67 -14.51 -3.66
N GLY A 376 0.10 -13.68 -4.35
CA GLY A 376 1.57 -13.69 -4.38
C GLY A 376 2.25 -13.29 -3.09
N HIS A 377 1.49 -12.76 -2.10
CA HIS A 377 2.03 -12.16 -0.88
C HIS A 377 2.81 -13.16 0.00
N GLY A 378 3.97 -12.71 0.53
CA GLY A 378 4.72 -13.42 1.59
C GLY A 378 3.86 -13.62 2.86
N LYS A 379 4.31 -14.34 3.86
CA LYS A 379 5.61 -14.94 4.12
C LYS A 379 5.73 -16.28 3.38
N TYR A 380 6.90 -16.49 2.77
CA TYR A 380 7.19 -17.75 2.07
C TYR A 380 7.75 -18.79 3.05
N PRO A 381 7.22 -20.05 3.03
CA PRO A 381 7.58 -21.07 4.01
C PRO A 381 8.98 -21.64 3.74
N THR A 382 9.70 -22.00 4.81
CA THR A 382 10.96 -22.74 4.76
C THR A 382 10.78 -24.26 4.79
N GLU A 383 9.53 -24.71 4.63
CA GLU A 383 9.12 -26.12 4.58
C GLU A 383 8.22 -26.36 3.36
N GLN A 384 8.12 -27.61 2.93
CA GLN A 384 7.28 -27.98 1.79
C GLN A 384 5.79 -27.91 2.16
N LEU A 385 5.09 -26.86 1.71
CA LEU A 385 3.64 -26.73 1.86
C LEU A 385 2.86 -27.15 0.62
N VAL A 386 3.45 -27.08 -0.57
CA VAL A 386 2.79 -27.47 -1.83
C VAL A 386 3.02 -28.98 -2.04
N LYS A 387 1.96 -29.78 -1.83
CA LYS A 387 2.07 -31.25 -1.90
C LYS A 387 2.29 -31.78 -3.32
N ASN A 388 1.71 -31.15 -4.33
CA ASN A 388 1.81 -31.53 -5.74
C ASN A 388 2.16 -30.29 -6.57
N PRO A 389 3.41 -29.83 -6.52
CA PRO A 389 3.81 -28.61 -7.22
C PRO A 389 3.69 -28.78 -8.74
N LYS A 390 3.13 -27.79 -9.41
CA LYS A 390 3.10 -27.71 -10.88
C LYS A 390 4.46 -27.28 -11.43
N VAL A 391 5.14 -26.45 -10.69
CA VAL A 391 6.51 -26.00 -10.96
C VAL A 391 7.39 -26.40 -9.79
N THR A 392 8.42 -27.21 -10.04
CA THR A 392 9.40 -27.59 -9.00
C THR A 392 10.67 -26.76 -9.13
N VAL A 393 11.27 -26.41 -8.01
CA VAL A 393 12.61 -25.84 -7.96
C VAL A 393 13.62 -26.99 -7.98
N THR A 394 14.31 -27.16 -9.09
CA THR A 394 15.26 -28.28 -9.29
C THR A 394 16.64 -27.99 -8.74
N ASP A 395 17.02 -26.69 -8.61
CA ASP A 395 18.29 -26.24 -8.05
C ASP A 395 18.08 -24.94 -7.25
N ALA A 396 18.71 -24.83 -6.08
CA ALA A 396 18.69 -23.65 -5.23
C ALA A 396 19.88 -23.68 -4.25
N PRO A 397 20.35 -22.50 -3.75
CA PRO A 397 21.51 -22.39 -2.85
C PRO A 397 21.32 -23.12 -1.50
N SER A 398 20.09 -23.27 -1.03
CA SER A 398 19.77 -23.98 0.22
C SER A 398 18.38 -24.61 0.15
N GLN A 399 18.13 -25.57 1.06
CA GLN A 399 16.81 -26.23 1.14
C GLN A 399 15.70 -25.27 1.54
N ASP A 400 15.98 -24.31 2.44
CA ASP A 400 15.02 -23.30 2.87
C ASP A 400 14.62 -22.38 1.71
N LEU A 401 15.60 -21.90 0.94
CA LEU A 401 15.36 -21.11 -0.27
C LEU A 401 14.59 -21.92 -1.32
N LYS A 402 14.92 -23.20 -1.50
CA LYS A 402 14.18 -24.09 -2.38
C LYS A 402 12.69 -24.07 -2.06
N TRP A 403 12.30 -24.25 -0.79
CA TRP A 403 10.90 -24.30 -0.38
C TRP A 403 10.22 -22.93 -0.51
N LYS A 404 10.90 -21.83 -0.16
CA LYS A 404 10.40 -20.47 -0.35
C LYS A 404 10.06 -20.21 -1.82
N TYR A 405 11.01 -20.49 -2.73
CA TYR A 405 10.81 -20.28 -4.17
C TYR A 405 9.78 -21.24 -4.75
N GLU A 406 9.78 -22.53 -4.37
CA GLU A 406 8.80 -23.49 -4.87
C GLU A 406 7.37 -23.12 -4.47
N TYR A 407 7.16 -22.66 -3.23
CA TYR A 407 5.87 -22.10 -2.83
C TYR A 407 5.49 -20.90 -3.71
N TYR A 408 6.38 -19.92 -3.85
CA TYR A 408 6.14 -18.70 -4.60
C TYR A 408 5.82 -18.97 -6.08
N VAL A 409 6.63 -19.75 -6.79
CA VAL A 409 6.41 -20.01 -8.22
C VAL A 409 5.13 -20.79 -8.49
N ASN A 410 4.64 -21.58 -7.52
CA ASN A 410 3.33 -22.22 -7.64
C ASN A 410 2.17 -21.25 -7.38
N GLN A 411 2.38 -20.20 -6.56
CA GLN A 411 1.41 -19.10 -6.51
C GLN A 411 1.39 -18.32 -7.84
N LEU A 412 2.56 -18.01 -8.40
CA LEU A 412 2.65 -17.38 -9.73
C LEU A 412 1.97 -18.22 -10.82
N TYR A 413 2.15 -19.54 -10.80
CA TYR A 413 1.49 -20.43 -11.76
C TYR A 413 -0.03 -20.31 -11.66
N GLU A 414 -0.60 -20.31 -10.45
CA GLU A 414 -2.04 -20.13 -10.28
C GLU A 414 -2.50 -18.72 -10.71
N MET A 415 -1.71 -17.68 -10.44
CA MET A 415 -1.98 -16.30 -10.88
C MET A 415 -1.94 -16.22 -12.43
N ASP A 416 -1.02 -16.90 -13.06
CA ASP A 416 -0.93 -16.98 -14.53
C ASP A 416 -2.15 -17.67 -15.15
N GLN A 417 -2.68 -18.75 -14.50
CA GLN A 417 -3.93 -19.36 -14.92
C GLN A 417 -5.14 -18.42 -14.74
N PHE A 418 -5.15 -17.62 -13.67
CA PHE A 418 -6.16 -16.58 -13.47
C PHE A 418 -6.07 -15.50 -14.57
N VAL A 419 -4.87 -15.04 -14.92
CA VAL A 419 -4.67 -14.09 -16.04
C VAL A 419 -5.24 -14.64 -17.35
N LYS A 420 -5.00 -15.92 -17.64
CA LYS A 420 -5.58 -16.59 -18.81
C LYS A 420 -7.10 -16.62 -18.75
N GLU A 421 -7.68 -17.07 -17.64
CA GLU A 421 -9.14 -17.12 -17.44
C GLU A 421 -9.77 -15.74 -17.62
N LEU A 422 -9.15 -14.69 -17.05
CA LEU A 422 -9.64 -13.32 -17.17
C LEU A 422 -9.60 -12.82 -18.62
N THR A 423 -8.49 -13.00 -19.32
CA THR A 423 -8.37 -12.59 -20.74
C THR A 423 -9.32 -13.37 -21.64
N ASP A 424 -9.48 -14.69 -21.42
CA ASP A 424 -10.44 -15.52 -22.14
C ASP A 424 -11.90 -15.09 -21.88
N THR A 425 -12.18 -14.56 -20.68
CA THR A 425 -13.51 -14.06 -20.31
C THR A 425 -13.78 -12.71 -20.94
N LEU A 426 -12.85 -11.77 -20.82
CA LEU A 426 -12.97 -10.43 -21.39
C LEU A 426 -12.98 -10.42 -22.92
N SER A 427 -12.32 -11.39 -23.57
CA SER A 427 -12.35 -11.52 -25.04
C SER A 427 -13.73 -11.83 -25.63
N LYS A 428 -14.69 -12.26 -24.80
CA LYS A 428 -16.08 -12.57 -25.19
C LYS A 428 -17.02 -11.36 -25.06
N LEU A 429 -16.52 -10.25 -24.53
CA LEU A 429 -17.31 -9.02 -24.42
C LEU A 429 -17.44 -8.34 -25.78
N ASP A 430 -18.65 -7.89 -26.11
CA ASP A 430 -18.90 -7.06 -27.30
C ASP A 430 -18.36 -5.63 -27.11
N GLU A 431 -18.16 -5.22 -25.88
CA GLU A 431 -17.64 -3.91 -25.51
C GLU A 431 -16.12 -3.85 -25.64
N PRO A 432 -15.57 -2.81 -26.29
CA PRO A 432 -14.12 -2.62 -26.30
C PRO A 432 -13.60 -2.52 -24.86
N THR A 433 -12.59 -3.31 -24.57
CA THR A 433 -12.04 -3.44 -23.22
C THR A 433 -10.52 -3.53 -23.26
N ILE A 434 -9.87 -2.75 -22.41
CA ILE A 434 -8.42 -2.78 -22.16
C ILE A 434 -8.18 -3.37 -20.79
N LEU A 435 -7.20 -4.26 -20.70
CA LEU A 435 -6.70 -4.82 -19.44
C LEU A 435 -5.20 -4.54 -19.33
N VAL A 436 -4.83 -3.74 -18.34
CA VAL A 436 -3.45 -3.39 -18.00
C VAL A 436 -3.04 -4.23 -16.79
N MET A 437 -2.08 -5.12 -16.96
CA MET A 437 -1.60 -6.04 -15.91
C MET A 437 -0.15 -5.75 -15.60
N TYR A 438 0.22 -5.69 -14.32
CA TYR A 438 1.61 -5.43 -13.91
C TYR A 438 1.88 -5.90 -12.49
N GLY A 439 3.16 -6.22 -12.19
CA GLY A 439 3.59 -6.50 -10.83
C GLY A 439 3.76 -5.22 -10.02
N ASP A 440 3.35 -5.24 -8.76
CA ASP A 440 3.50 -4.08 -7.85
C ASP A 440 4.91 -3.91 -7.29
N HIS A 441 5.60 -5.00 -7.05
CA HIS A 441 7.00 -5.11 -6.64
C HIS A 441 7.48 -6.56 -6.77
N ILE A 442 8.79 -6.79 -6.71
CA ILE A 442 9.33 -8.15 -6.62
C ILE A 442 9.06 -8.76 -5.24
N PRO A 443 9.06 -10.11 -5.11
CA PRO A 443 8.80 -10.77 -3.83
C PRO A 443 9.93 -10.58 -2.81
N ALA A 444 9.61 -10.63 -1.51
CA ALA A 444 10.58 -10.63 -0.41
C ALA A 444 11.21 -12.02 -0.25
N LEU A 445 12.09 -12.42 -1.18
CA LEU A 445 12.74 -13.74 -1.27
C LEU A 445 14.27 -13.65 -1.14
N ASP A 446 14.77 -12.72 -0.34
CA ASP A 446 16.21 -12.48 -0.17
C ASP A 446 16.93 -12.19 -1.50
N ILE A 447 16.23 -11.54 -2.44
CA ILE A 447 16.72 -11.20 -3.76
C ILE A 447 17.68 -10.02 -3.64
N THR A 448 18.85 -10.15 -4.28
CA THR A 448 19.90 -9.13 -4.34
C THR A 448 20.18 -8.78 -5.80
N ALA A 449 20.80 -7.63 -6.05
CA ALA A 449 21.10 -7.18 -7.41
C ALA A 449 21.94 -8.18 -8.22
N ASP A 450 22.78 -9.00 -7.56
CA ASP A 450 23.57 -10.08 -8.17
C ASP A 450 22.80 -11.39 -8.37
N SER A 451 21.56 -11.47 -7.89
CA SER A 451 20.70 -12.66 -7.99
C SER A 451 19.46 -12.47 -8.87
N TYR A 452 19.35 -11.32 -9.53
CA TYR A 452 18.22 -10.94 -10.35
C TYR A 452 18.69 -10.22 -11.61
N ASP A 453 18.24 -10.65 -12.79
CA ASP A 453 18.73 -10.17 -14.08
C ASP A 453 18.08 -8.86 -14.55
N LYS A 454 17.44 -8.13 -13.63
CA LYS A 454 16.86 -6.79 -13.83
C LYS A 454 17.12 -5.92 -12.59
N ASP A 455 16.75 -4.65 -12.65
CA ASP A 455 16.72 -3.80 -11.45
C ASP A 455 15.68 -4.33 -10.45
N LEU A 456 15.98 -4.28 -9.15
CA LEU A 456 15.10 -4.75 -8.08
C LEU A 456 13.77 -3.98 -7.99
N TYR A 457 13.70 -2.85 -8.66
CA TYR A 457 12.49 -2.02 -8.78
C TYR A 457 11.79 -2.19 -10.13
N GLN A 458 12.16 -3.18 -10.95
CA GLN A 458 11.52 -3.44 -12.23
C GLN A 458 10.63 -4.68 -12.16
N THR A 459 9.37 -4.49 -12.56
CA THR A 459 8.37 -5.57 -12.69
C THR A 459 7.79 -5.59 -14.10
N PRO A 460 7.40 -6.77 -14.64
CA PRO A 460 6.85 -6.85 -15.99
C PRO A 460 5.43 -6.27 -16.04
N TYR A 461 5.06 -5.70 -17.18
CA TYR A 461 3.69 -5.29 -17.47
C TYR A 461 3.26 -5.65 -18.89
N VAL A 462 1.93 -5.73 -19.09
CA VAL A 462 1.31 -5.94 -20.39
C VAL A 462 0.02 -5.14 -20.51
N ILE A 463 -0.24 -4.58 -21.69
CA ILE A 463 -1.49 -3.90 -22.05
C ILE A 463 -2.19 -4.76 -23.08
N TRP A 464 -3.22 -5.49 -22.65
CA TRP A 464 -4.06 -6.33 -23.49
C TRP A 464 -5.35 -5.60 -23.87
N SER A 465 -5.90 -5.90 -25.05
CA SER A 465 -7.22 -5.42 -25.46
C SER A 465 -7.97 -6.52 -26.24
N ASN A 466 -9.30 -6.48 -26.22
CA ASN A 466 -10.15 -7.32 -27.05
C ASN A 466 -10.43 -6.72 -28.45
N PHE A 467 -9.74 -5.64 -28.78
CA PHE A 467 -9.79 -4.96 -30.09
C PHE A 467 -8.38 -4.66 -30.57
N ASP A 468 -8.24 -4.34 -31.86
CA ASP A 468 -6.93 -4.04 -32.44
C ASP A 468 -6.34 -2.77 -31.84
N MET A 469 -5.16 -2.90 -31.27
CA MET A 469 -4.35 -1.81 -30.76
C MET A 469 -2.87 -2.03 -31.16
N GLU A 470 -2.23 -1.01 -31.67
CA GLU A 470 -0.84 -1.09 -32.11
C GLU A 470 0.06 -1.53 -30.95
N LYS A 471 0.90 -2.56 -31.20
CA LYS A 471 1.88 -3.02 -30.22
C LYS A 471 3.03 -2.03 -30.12
N GLN A 472 3.28 -1.53 -28.93
CA GLN A 472 4.38 -0.60 -28.60
C GLN A 472 5.03 -1.05 -27.30
N ASP A 473 6.21 -1.65 -27.41
CA ASP A 473 6.97 -2.09 -26.24
C ASP A 473 7.86 -0.98 -25.72
N LYS A 474 7.81 -0.72 -24.41
CA LYS A 474 8.70 0.24 -23.74
C LYS A 474 8.83 -0.03 -22.26
N ASP A 475 9.98 0.32 -21.69
CA ASP A 475 10.14 0.43 -20.24
C ASP A 475 9.73 1.84 -19.79
N GLN A 476 9.04 1.96 -18.65
CA GLN A 476 8.56 3.23 -18.11
C GLN A 476 8.40 3.21 -16.59
N HIS A 477 8.18 4.36 -15.98
CA HIS A 477 7.87 4.42 -14.55
C HIS A 477 6.38 4.13 -14.29
N ALA A 478 6.06 3.63 -13.08
CA ALA A 478 4.68 3.33 -12.69
C ALA A 478 3.76 4.56 -12.78
N TYR A 479 4.24 5.75 -12.43
CA TYR A 479 3.48 6.99 -12.53
C TYR A 479 3.20 7.44 -13.98
N GLU A 480 3.86 6.87 -14.99
CA GLU A 480 3.66 7.19 -16.41
C GLU A 480 2.63 6.27 -17.09
N LEU A 481 2.41 5.06 -16.53
CA LEU A 481 1.63 4.00 -17.15
C LEU A 481 0.21 4.44 -17.52
N THR A 482 -0.48 5.12 -16.62
CA THR A 482 -1.87 5.55 -16.83
C THR A 482 -1.98 6.62 -17.90
N ALA A 483 -1.04 7.57 -17.95
CA ALA A 483 -0.99 8.60 -18.98
C ALA A 483 -0.80 7.97 -20.37
N ASP A 484 0.10 6.99 -20.48
CA ASP A 484 0.36 6.25 -21.72
C ASP A 484 -0.87 5.47 -22.20
N VAL A 485 -1.51 4.71 -21.31
CA VAL A 485 -2.72 3.93 -21.65
C VAL A 485 -3.85 4.84 -22.11
N CYS A 486 -4.08 5.96 -21.42
CA CYS A 486 -5.11 6.93 -21.77
C CYS A 486 -4.82 7.62 -23.12
N ASP A 487 -3.57 7.99 -23.38
CA ASP A 487 -3.16 8.62 -24.64
C ASP A 487 -3.45 7.72 -25.86
N ARG A 488 -3.13 6.43 -25.74
CA ARG A 488 -3.35 5.41 -26.80
C ARG A 488 -4.83 5.26 -27.21
N VAL A 489 -5.75 5.63 -26.35
CA VAL A 489 -7.20 5.54 -26.62
C VAL A 489 -7.87 6.91 -26.71
N GLY A 490 -7.08 7.97 -26.87
CA GLY A 490 -7.55 9.34 -27.05
C GLY A 490 -8.26 9.92 -25.83
N ILE A 491 -7.86 9.51 -24.62
CA ILE A 491 -8.34 10.05 -23.36
C ILE A 491 -7.32 11.05 -22.82
N HIS A 492 -7.69 12.33 -22.85
CA HIS A 492 -6.86 13.45 -22.41
C HIS A 492 -7.61 14.23 -21.33
N GLU A 493 -7.74 13.63 -20.14
CA GLU A 493 -8.43 14.20 -19.00
C GLU A 493 -7.47 14.35 -17.80
N GLY A 494 -7.87 15.15 -16.83
CA GLY A 494 -7.10 15.42 -15.63
C GLY A 494 -5.90 16.34 -15.83
N THR A 495 -5.40 16.91 -14.75
CA THR A 495 -4.29 17.87 -14.80
C THR A 495 -2.95 17.14 -14.93
N VAL A 496 -2.72 16.11 -14.13
CA VAL A 496 -1.46 15.37 -14.09
C VAL A 496 -1.25 14.58 -15.37
N PHE A 497 -2.27 13.86 -15.84
CA PHE A 497 -2.16 13.01 -17.02
C PHE A 497 -2.00 13.85 -18.30
N LYS A 498 -2.72 14.97 -18.44
CA LYS A 498 -2.50 15.90 -19.56
C LYS A 498 -1.11 16.53 -19.52
N TYR A 499 -0.59 16.86 -18.33
CA TYR A 499 0.78 17.36 -18.21
C TYR A 499 1.78 16.31 -18.71
N GLN A 500 1.64 15.05 -18.32
CA GLN A 500 2.50 13.97 -18.78
C GLN A 500 2.38 13.73 -20.29
N GLN A 501 1.17 13.71 -20.84
CA GLN A 501 0.91 13.48 -22.27
C GLN A 501 1.47 14.61 -23.16
N ASN A 502 1.61 15.83 -22.65
CA ASN A 502 2.03 17.02 -23.43
C ASN A 502 3.47 17.48 -23.13
N THR A 503 4.23 16.77 -22.29
CA THR A 503 5.60 17.15 -21.94
C THR A 503 6.60 16.03 -22.27
N ASP A 504 7.82 16.41 -22.63
CA ASP A 504 8.90 15.43 -22.87
C ASP A 504 9.43 14.91 -21.53
N HIS A 505 9.28 13.60 -21.29
CA HIS A 505 9.71 12.93 -20.05
C HIS A 505 11.24 12.89 -19.91
N ASN A 506 12.01 13.10 -20.99
CA ASN A 506 13.47 13.19 -20.95
C ASN A 506 13.97 14.58 -20.54
N ASP A 507 13.10 15.60 -20.54
CA ASP A 507 13.46 16.93 -20.07
C ASP A 507 13.55 16.94 -18.53
N LYS A 508 14.63 17.50 -18.01
CA LYS A 508 14.83 17.66 -16.56
C LYS A 508 13.67 18.44 -15.89
N SER A 509 13.06 19.37 -16.61
CA SER A 509 11.92 20.16 -16.11
C SER A 509 10.64 19.33 -15.93
N PHE A 510 10.56 18.12 -16.52
CA PHE A 510 9.39 17.25 -16.39
C PHE A 510 9.15 16.85 -14.92
N LEU A 511 10.16 16.27 -14.26
CA LEU A 511 10.04 15.88 -12.85
C LEU A 511 9.90 17.07 -11.90
N GLU A 512 10.51 18.21 -12.22
CA GLU A 512 10.34 19.45 -11.46
C GLU A 512 8.88 19.93 -11.52
N GLY A 513 8.28 19.95 -12.71
CA GLY A 513 6.88 20.29 -12.91
C GLY A 513 5.92 19.30 -12.24
N LEU A 514 6.22 18.00 -12.31
CA LEU A 514 5.43 16.97 -11.64
C LEU A 514 5.49 17.11 -10.11
N ASN A 515 6.65 17.48 -9.55
CA ASN A 515 6.80 17.76 -8.12
C ASN A 515 6.03 19.03 -7.70
N LEU A 516 6.03 20.09 -8.52
CA LEU A 516 5.23 21.28 -8.29
C LEU A 516 3.73 20.96 -8.28
N LEU A 517 3.25 20.16 -9.24
CA LEU A 517 1.86 19.66 -9.28
C LEU A 517 1.52 18.87 -8.02
N ALA A 518 2.36 17.88 -7.66
CA ALA A 518 2.14 17.07 -6.48
C ALA A 518 2.06 17.91 -5.19
N TYR A 519 2.95 18.89 -5.05
CA TYR A 519 2.92 19.80 -3.90
C TYR A 519 1.66 20.66 -3.89
N ASP A 520 1.32 21.29 -5.02
CA ASP A 520 0.15 22.19 -5.12
C ASP A 520 -1.16 21.45 -4.82
N MET A 521 -1.31 20.23 -5.36
CA MET A 521 -2.51 19.44 -5.18
C MET A 521 -2.71 18.93 -3.76
N LEU A 522 -1.63 18.51 -3.08
CA LEU A 522 -1.70 17.76 -1.82
C LEU A 522 -1.39 18.63 -0.60
N TYR A 523 -0.53 19.62 -0.72
CA TYR A 523 -0.02 20.41 0.41
C TYR A 523 -0.07 21.91 0.18
N GLY A 524 -0.14 22.37 -1.09
CA GLY A 524 -0.04 23.77 -1.49
C GLY A 524 -1.38 24.52 -1.46
N ASP A 525 -1.37 25.64 -2.16
CA ASP A 525 -2.49 26.58 -2.21
C ASP A 525 -3.54 26.21 -3.28
N ARG A 526 -3.32 25.09 -4.01
CA ARG A 526 -4.20 24.59 -5.08
C ARG A 526 -4.44 25.61 -6.21
N TYR A 527 -3.40 26.31 -6.60
CA TYR A 527 -3.42 27.27 -7.70
C TYR A 527 -3.88 26.65 -9.01
N ILE A 528 -3.55 25.37 -9.25
CA ILE A 528 -4.06 24.62 -10.41
C ILE A 528 -5.57 24.54 -10.47
N TYR A 529 -6.27 24.72 -9.36
CA TYR A 529 -7.73 24.77 -9.26
C TYR A 529 -8.23 26.19 -8.90
N GLY A 530 -7.47 27.23 -9.24
CA GLY A 530 -7.80 28.62 -8.94
C GLY A 530 -7.81 28.96 -7.44
N GLY A 531 -7.00 28.27 -6.62
CA GLY A 531 -6.88 28.46 -5.18
C GLY A 531 -8.05 27.90 -4.35
N SER A 532 -8.93 27.11 -4.96
CA SER A 532 -10.07 26.51 -4.25
C SER A 532 -9.67 25.25 -3.47
N LYS A 533 -9.74 25.32 -2.15
CA LYS A 533 -9.45 24.15 -1.29
C LYS A 533 -10.47 23.02 -1.42
N ASP A 534 -11.70 23.35 -1.82
CA ASP A 534 -12.83 22.41 -1.97
C ASP A 534 -13.07 22.02 -3.45
N ALA A 535 -12.11 22.26 -4.33
CA ALA A 535 -12.23 21.94 -5.75
C ALA A 535 -12.41 20.42 -5.98
N VAL A 536 -11.67 19.62 -5.24
CA VAL A 536 -11.80 18.15 -5.24
C VAL A 536 -12.54 17.71 -3.98
N LYS A 537 -13.55 16.86 -4.17
CA LYS A 537 -14.38 16.33 -3.08
C LYS A 537 -14.34 14.80 -3.05
N ALA A 538 -14.39 14.24 -1.84
CA ALA A 538 -14.58 12.83 -1.67
C ALA A 538 -15.93 12.36 -2.25
N THR A 539 -15.96 11.18 -2.86
CA THR A 539 -17.18 10.55 -3.36
C THR A 539 -18.03 9.98 -2.22
N LYS A 540 -19.29 9.71 -2.51
CA LYS A 540 -20.15 8.88 -1.66
C LYS A 540 -19.94 7.40 -1.99
N MET A 541 -18.68 6.95 -1.93
CA MET A 541 -18.30 5.60 -2.31
C MET A 541 -19.12 4.55 -1.56
N LYS A 542 -19.67 3.60 -2.31
CA LYS A 542 -20.40 2.45 -1.77
C LYS A 542 -19.43 1.28 -1.59
N MET A 543 -19.55 0.58 -0.49
CA MET A 543 -18.82 -0.66 -0.27
C MET A 543 -19.55 -1.84 -0.95
N GLY A 544 -18.81 -2.54 -1.85
CA GLY A 544 -19.34 -3.59 -2.71
C GLY A 544 -20.26 -3.08 -3.84
N VAL A 545 -20.18 -3.68 -5.01
CA VAL A 545 -21.12 -3.40 -6.11
C VAL A 545 -22.50 -3.99 -5.80
N LYS A 546 -22.56 -5.15 -5.16
CA LYS A 546 -23.80 -5.78 -4.70
C LYS A 546 -24.18 -5.26 -3.32
N THR A 547 -25.43 -4.83 -3.18
CA THR A 547 -25.95 -4.37 -1.88
C THR A 547 -26.31 -5.57 -1.02
N VAL A 548 -25.79 -5.60 0.22
CA VAL A 548 -26.26 -6.51 1.27
C VAL A 548 -27.65 -6.08 1.70
N LYS A 549 -28.64 -6.98 1.67
CA LYS A 549 -30.04 -6.68 1.98
C LYS A 549 -30.62 -7.72 2.92
N ILE A 550 -31.50 -7.26 3.81
CA ILE A 550 -32.38 -8.10 4.62
C ILE A 550 -33.74 -8.16 3.92
N ASP A 551 -34.24 -9.36 3.61
CA ASP A 551 -35.57 -9.56 3.08
C ASP A 551 -36.56 -9.80 4.23
N LYS A 552 -36.18 -10.65 5.20
CA LYS A 552 -37.01 -10.91 6.40
C LYS A 552 -36.23 -11.56 7.54
N VAL A 553 -36.70 -11.34 8.75
CA VAL A 553 -36.29 -12.04 9.97
C VAL A 553 -37.34 -13.11 10.28
N VAL A 554 -36.89 -14.35 10.54
CA VAL A 554 -37.76 -15.51 10.78
C VAL A 554 -37.35 -16.17 12.09
N ASN A 555 -38.33 -16.44 12.96
CA ASN A 555 -38.12 -17.24 14.17
C ASN A 555 -38.57 -18.69 13.91
N VAL A 556 -37.70 -19.65 14.18
CA VAL A 556 -38.00 -21.08 14.08
C VAL A 556 -37.53 -21.76 15.36
N GLY A 557 -38.47 -22.22 16.17
CA GLY A 557 -38.17 -22.92 17.41
C GLY A 557 -37.37 -22.08 18.43
N GLY A 558 -37.63 -20.77 18.50
CA GLY A 558 -36.93 -19.83 19.40
C GLY A 558 -35.63 -19.27 18.84
N ARG A 559 -35.17 -19.75 17.69
CA ARG A 559 -33.94 -19.24 17.02
C ARG A 559 -34.28 -18.32 15.87
N TYR A 560 -33.56 -17.23 15.77
CA TYR A 560 -33.72 -16.26 14.69
C TYR A 560 -32.82 -16.58 13.50
N TYR A 561 -33.39 -16.46 12.31
CA TYR A 561 -32.74 -16.56 11.02
C TYR A 561 -33.02 -15.30 10.21
N ILE A 562 -32.02 -14.75 9.58
CA ILE A 562 -32.11 -13.59 8.71
C ILE A 562 -32.01 -14.08 7.26
N LYS A 563 -33.10 -13.93 6.51
CA LYS A 563 -33.10 -14.16 5.06
C LYS A 563 -32.79 -12.85 4.34
N GLY A 564 -31.98 -12.93 3.32
CA GLY A 564 -31.56 -11.74 2.57
C GLY A 564 -30.70 -12.07 1.36
N GLN A 565 -29.87 -11.13 0.97
CA GLN A 565 -29.07 -11.23 -0.24
C GLN A 565 -27.64 -10.72 -0.01
N ASN A 566 -26.71 -11.33 -0.70
CA ASN A 566 -25.29 -10.96 -0.73
C ASN A 566 -24.59 -11.00 0.64
N PHE A 567 -25.03 -11.90 1.51
CA PHE A 567 -24.32 -12.17 2.76
C PHE A 567 -22.98 -12.84 2.47
N THR A 568 -21.99 -12.58 3.31
CA THR A 568 -20.67 -13.20 3.27
C THR A 568 -20.29 -13.73 4.65
N GLU A 569 -19.17 -14.41 4.77
CA GLU A 569 -18.61 -14.87 6.06
C GLU A 569 -18.36 -13.71 7.05
N TYR A 570 -18.28 -12.47 6.52
CA TYR A 570 -18.05 -11.25 7.27
C TYR A 570 -19.34 -10.53 7.66
N SER A 571 -20.49 -11.04 7.22
CA SER A 571 -21.81 -10.51 7.60
C SER A 571 -22.15 -10.88 9.04
N LYS A 572 -22.44 -9.89 9.86
CA LYS A 572 -22.93 -10.05 11.23
C LYS A 572 -24.27 -9.35 11.41
N VAL A 573 -25.19 -10.02 12.10
CA VAL A 573 -26.40 -9.35 12.57
C VAL A 573 -26.00 -8.39 13.66
N THR A 574 -26.51 -7.18 13.60
CA THR A 574 -26.26 -6.13 14.60
C THR A 574 -27.60 -5.67 15.20
N LEU A 575 -27.56 -5.34 16.48
CA LEU A 575 -28.69 -4.73 17.20
C LEU A 575 -28.15 -3.52 17.95
N ASN A 576 -28.74 -2.36 17.74
CA ASN A 576 -28.25 -1.08 18.28
C ASN A 576 -26.76 -0.79 17.97
N GLY A 577 -26.29 -1.26 16.80
CA GLY A 577 -24.89 -1.10 16.39
C GLY A 577 -23.90 -2.13 16.96
N GLU A 578 -24.35 -3.01 17.87
CA GLU A 578 -23.50 -4.06 18.45
C GLU A 578 -23.66 -5.39 17.70
N PRO A 579 -22.56 -6.05 17.31
CA PRO A 579 -22.62 -7.33 16.60
C PRO A 579 -23.09 -8.46 17.51
N LEU A 580 -24.06 -9.23 17.03
CA LEU A 580 -24.52 -10.47 17.65
C LEU A 580 -23.75 -11.69 17.14
N SER A 581 -23.75 -12.77 17.93
CA SER A 581 -23.16 -14.06 17.57
C SER A 581 -23.88 -14.66 16.37
N THR A 582 -23.31 -14.46 15.18
CA THR A 582 -23.92 -14.79 13.88
C THR A 582 -23.18 -15.96 13.22
N ILE A 583 -23.95 -16.92 12.69
CA ILE A 583 -23.46 -17.99 11.84
C ILE A 583 -23.79 -17.65 10.38
N TYR A 584 -22.80 -17.67 9.52
CA TYR A 584 -22.98 -17.62 8.07
C TYR A 584 -23.43 -19.01 7.58
N LEU A 585 -24.61 -19.09 6.99
CA LEU A 585 -25.21 -20.32 6.46
C LEU A 585 -25.24 -20.32 4.91
N GLY A 586 -24.92 -19.18 4.30
CA GLY A 586 -24.88 -19.00 2.85
C GLY A 586 -25.23 -17.55 2.47
N PRO A 587 -25.10 -17.20 1.18
CA PRO A 587 -25.25 -15.81 0.71
C PRO A 587 -26.67 -15.25 0.87
N THR A 588 -27.65 -16.09 1.26
CA THR A 588 -29.03 -15.69 1.46
C THR A 588 -29.56 -15.95 2.88
N LEU A 589 -28.71 -16.51 3.77
CA LEU A 589 -29.15 -16.92 5.10
C LEU A 589 -28.08 -16.75 6.16
N LEU A 590 -28.44 -16.05 7.23
CA LEU A 590 -27.67 -16.01 8.49
C LEU A 590 -28.49 -16.61 9.63
N GLY A 591 -27.82 -17.23 10.60
CA GLY A 591 -28.43 -17.73 11.84
C GLY A 591 -27.88 -17.00 13.05
N LEU A 592 -28.71 -16.78 14.09
CA LEU A 592 -28.27 -16.27 15.38
C LEU A 592 -28.02 -17.39 16.36
N GLN A 593 -26.94 -17.28 17.13
CA GLN A 593 -26.63 -18.19 18.25
C GLN A 593 -27.25 -17.69 19.56
N GLU A 594 -27.57 -16.41 19.65
CA GLU A 594 -28.08 -15.75 20.85
C GLU A 594 -29.62 -15.66 20.79
N GLU A 595 -30.25 -15.70 21.96
CA GLU A 595 -31.64 -15.37 22.10
C GLU A 595 -31.82 -13.86 22.02
N VAL A 596 -32.79 -13.41 21.25
CA VAL A 596 -33.10 -12.00 21.08
C VAL A 596 -34.58 -11.78 21.45
N ASP A 597 -34.83 -10.69 22.15
CA ASP A 597 -36.19 -10.26 22.48
C ASP A 597 -36.99 -10.09 21.17
N PRO A 598 -38.18 -10.74 21.06
CA PRO A 598 -39.03 -10.66 19.86
C PRO A 598 -39.36 -9.21 19.45
N ASP A 599 -39.54 -8.31 20.40
CA ASP A 599 -39.86 -6.91 20.13
C ASP A 599 -38.69 -6.15 19.47
N LYS A 600 -37.46 -6.57 19.76
CA LYS A 600 -36.24 -6.00 19.20
C LYS A 600 -35.81 -6.64 17.87
N ALA A 601 -36.41 -7.77 17.50
CA ALA A 601 -36.03 -8.50 16.28
C ALA A 601 -36.24 -7.67 14.99
N LYS A 602 -37.15 -6.71 14.99
CA LYS A 602 -37.44 -5.80 13.87
C LYS A 602 -36.36 -4.71 13.69
N GLU A 603 -35.56 -4.47 14.72
CA GLU A 603 -34.50 -3.47 14.72
C GLU A 603 -33.15 -4.05 14.26
N MET A 604 -33.13 -5.36 13.99
CA MET A 604 -31.92 -6.05 13.52
C MET A 604 -31.51 -5.52 12.17
N LYS A 605 -30.21 -5.25 12.04
CA LYS A 605 -29.51 -4.92 10.79
C LYS A 605 -28.43 -5.95 10.50
N VAL A 606 -27.88 -5.95 9.30
CA VAL A 606 -26.71 -6.72 8.96
C VAL A 606 -25.57 -5.77 8.65
N SER A 607 -24.44 -5.96 9.31
CA SER A 607 -23.22 -5.20 9.08
C SER A 607 -22.14 -6.09 8.48
N GLN A 608 -21.38 -5.56 7.54
CA GLN A 608 -20.12 -6.15 7.10
C GLN A 608 -19.02 -5.67 8.04
N ILE A 609 -18.27 -6.62 8.61
CA ILE A 609 -17.32 -6.34 9.68
C ILE A 609 -15.93 -6.83 9.29
N ASP A 610 -14.91 -6.00 9.50
CA ASP A 610 -13.53 -6.45 9.45
C ASP A 610 -13.27 -7.43 10.61
N LYS A 611 -13.04 -8.69 10.27
CA LYS A 611 -12.88 -9.78 11.24
C LYS A 611 -11.69 -9.58 12.19
N SER A 612 -10.69 -8.87 11.74
CA SER A 612 -9.47 -8.65 12.54
C SER A 612 -9.65 -7.54 13.58
N ASN A 613 -10.27 -6.43 13.18
CA ASN A 613 -10.46 -5.25 14.05
C ASN A 613 -11.85 -5.20 14.66
N LYS A 614 -12.78 -6.07 14.23
CA LYS A 614 -14.21 -6.03 14.59
C LYS A 614 -14.88 -4.68 14.26
N GLU A 615 -14.29 -3.93 13.34
CA GLU A 615 -14.81 -2.63 12.91
C GLU A 615 -15.90 -2.82 11.87
N ILE A 616 -16.99 -2.07 12.01
CA ILE A 616 -18.11 -2.08 11.06
C ILE A 616 -17.71 -1.25 9.83
N ILE A 617 -17.70 -1.91 8.67
CA ILE A 617 -17.39 -1.29 7.37
C ILE A 617 -18.65 -0.67 6.78
N SER A 618 -19.76 -1.38 6.82
CA SER A 618 -21.07 -0.89 6.40
C SER A 618 -22.18 -1.61 7.14
N THR A 619 -23.37 -1.01 7.15
CA THR A 619 -24.59 -1.58 7.76
C THR A 619 -25.74 -1.43 6.78
N THR A 620 -26.63 -2.43 6.70
CA THR A 620 -27.89 -2.33 5.93
C THR A 620 -28.76 -1.20 6.47
N GLU A 621 -29.52 -0.58 5.58
CA GLU A 621 -30.50 0.45 5.94
C GLU A 621 -31.60 -0.08 6.87
#